data_9c8bb44a60edcf6a85d2a501af6931b9
#
_entry.id   9c8bb44a60edcf6a85d2a501af6931b9
#
_cell.length_a   1.000
_cell.length_b   1.000
_cell.length_c   1.000
_cell.angle_alpha   90.00
_cell.angle_beta   90.00
_cell.angle_gamma   90.00
#
_symmetry.space_group_name_H-M   'P 1'
#
loop_
_entity.id
_entity.type
_entity.pdbx_description
1 polymer ?
#
loop_
_entity_poly.entity_id
_entity_poly.type
_entity_poly.pdbx_seq_one_letter_code
_entity_poly.pdbx_strand_id
1 'polypeptide(L)'
;MKSKSIGSLFLVLTLVAGIVAITPSAFADHMKADVRNAVGSSTPGCEKTNSCFEPYETIIDVGGEVTWHNDDTAAHTVTSGDIKGEGPDGIFDSSLLGPGKTFSHTFTEAGTFKYFCMVHPWMEGIVTVQAEMMEEEETYLHGMSSDSTVEVVIE
;
A
#
# COMPACT_ATOMS: atom_id res chain seq x y z
N MET A 1 33.63 -71.03 -29.25
CA MET A 1 32.94 -69.89 -29.84
C MET A 1 32.33 -69.11 -28.72
N LYS A 2 32.86 -67.89 -28.42
CA LYS A 2 32.43 -67.05 -27.31
C LYS A 2 31.64 -65.87 -27.88
N SER A 3 30.33 -65.83 -27.63
CA SER A 3 29.47 -64.70 -27.94
C SER A 3 29.68 -63.55 -26.98
N LYS A 4 30.00 -62.36 -27.46
CA LYS A 4 30.09 -61.13 -26.67
C LYS A 4 28.75 -60.39 -26.76
N SER A 5 28.08 -60.29 -25.62
CA SER A 5 26.89 -59.47 -25.41
C SER A 5 27.32 -58.02 -25.36
N ILE A 6 26.75 -57.23 -26.29
CA ILE A 6 26.92 -55.75 -26.26
C ILE A 6 25.78 -55.18 -25.43
N GLY A 7 26.09 -54.73 -24.23
CA GLY A 7 25.15 -54.03 -23.39
C GLY A 7 24.88 -52.63 -23.93
N SER A 8 23.64 -52.39 -24.34
CA SER A 8 23.17 -51.06 -24.77
C SER A 8 22.91 -50.23 -23.51
N LEU A 9 23.72 -49.20 -23.30
CA LEU A 9 23.56 -48.22 -22.24
C LEU A 9 22.55 -47.18 -22.70
N PHE A 10 21.29 -47.30 -22.25
CA PHE A 10 20.31 -46.22 -22.45
C PHE A 10 20.57 -45.10 -21.45
N LEU A 11 21.09 -43.97 -21.94
CA LEU A 11 21.23 -42.75 -21.18
C LEU A 11 19.86 -42.06 -21.15
N VAL A 12 19.15 -42.22 -20.01
CA VAL A 12 17.91 -41.48 -19.79
C VAL A 12 18.26 -40.07 -19.35
N LEU A 13 18.15 -39.12 -20.29
CA LEU A 13 18.29 -37.70 -20.00
C LEU A 13 16.97 -37.19 -19.41
N THR A 14 16.88 -37.10 -18.06
CA THR A 14 15.76 -36.49 -17.39
C THR A 14 15.88 -34.98 -17.46
N LEU A 15 15.07 -34.37 -18.32
CA LEU A 15 14.93 -32.93 -18.44
C LEU A 15 14.07 -32.44 -17.26
N VAL A 16 14.74 -31.93 -16.23
CA VAL A 16 14.05 -31.27 -15.12
C VAL A 16 13.63 -29.88 -15.62
N ALA A 17 12.39 -29.77 -16.07
CA ALA A 17 11.75 -28.47 -16.30
C ALA A 17 11.54 -27.81 -14.95
N GLY A 18 12.41 -26.85 -14.62
CA GLY A 18 12.22 -26.00 -13.46
C GLY A 18 10.98 -25.13 -13.67
N ILE A 19 9.91 -25.43 -12.96
CA ILE A 19 8.76 -24.55 -12.85
C ILE A 19 9.21 -23.38 -11.98
N VAL A 20 9.51 -22.23 -12.56
CA VAL A 20 9.64 -20.99 -11.81
C VAL A 20 8.23 -20.63 -11.38
N ALA A 21 7.92 -20.92 -10.13
CA ALA A 21 6.69 -20.42 -9.52
C ALA A 21 6.86 -18.90 -9.35
N ILE A 22 6.24 -18.14 -10.25
CA ILE A 22 6.05 -16.71 -10.05
C ILE A 22 5.00 -16.61 -8.94
N THR A 23 5.45 -16.38 -7.70
CA THR A 23 4.55 -16.02 -6.61
C THR A 23 4.10 -14.60 -6.90
N PRO A 24 2.78 -14.33 -7.04
CA PRO A 24 2.32 -12.96 -7.10
C PRO A 24 2.77 -12.29 -5.81
N SER A 25 3.40 -11.12 -5.93
CA SER A 25 3.61 -10.24 -4.79
C SER A 25 2.24 -9.95 -4.21
N ALA A 26 1.97 -10.42 -2.99
CA ALA A 26 0.80 -9.98 -2.27
C ALA A 26 1.01 -8.49 -1.99
N PHE A 27 0.36 -7.62 -2.77
CA PHE A 27 0.23 -6.22 -2.40
C PHE A 27 -0.54 -6.21 -1.08
N ALA A 28 0.05 -5.58 -0.07
CA ALA A 28 -0.63 -5.38 1.19
C ALA A 28 -1.80 -4.43 0.88
N ASP A 29 -3.03 -4.92 1.03
CA ASP A 29 -4.25 -4.13 0.96
C ASP A 29 -4.29 -3.21 2.19
N HIS A 30 -4.03 -1.92 1.99
CA HIS A 30 -4.01 -0.90 3.05
C HIS A 30 -5.38 -0.24 3.18
N MET A 31 -6.45 -1.03 3.20
CA MET A 31 -7.82 -0.54 3.29
C MET A 31 -8.19 -0.02 4.68
N LYS A 32 -7.40 -0.31 5.72
CA LYS A 32 -7.65 0.16 7.09
C LYS A 32 -6.37 0.50 7.80
N ALA A 33 -6.41 1.61 8.54
CA ALA A 33 -5.31 2.01 9.39
C ALA A 33 -5.84 2.69 10.67
N ASP A 34 -5.09 2.53 11.76
CA ASP A 34 -5.37 3.16 13.05
C ASP A 34 -4.28 4.19 13.37
N VAL A 35 -4.71 5.33 13.89
CA VAL A 35 -3.84 6.39 14.41
C VAL A 35 -4.26 6.68 15.85
N ARG A 36 -3.29 6.93 16.73
CA ARG A 36 -3.55 7.23 18.13
C ARG A 36 -3.07 8.62 18.51
N ASN A 37 -3.89 9.37 19.20
CA ASN A 37 -3.42 10.57 19.93
C ASN A 37 -2.64 10.06 21.14
N ALA A 38 -1.34 10.29 21.15
CA ALA A 38 -0.48 9.77 22.21
C ALA A 38 -0.82 10.36 23.57
N VAL A 39 -0.66 9.57 24.62
CA VAL A 39 -0.85 10.05 26.01
C VAL A 39 0.09 11.21 26.30
N GLY A 40 -0.45 12.34 26.77
CA GLY A 40 0.29 13.56 27.06
C GLY A 40 0.52 14.49 25.88
N SER A 41 -0.05 14.17 24.70
CA SER A 41 0.06 15.00 23.49
C SER A 41 -0.62 16.37 23.61
N SER A 42 -1.48 16.55 24.58
CA SER A 42 -2.04 17.86 24.98
C SER A 42 -1.00 18.86 25.53
N THR A 43 0.23 18.38 25.80
CA THR A 43 1.36 19.22 26.22
C THR A 43 2.38 19.32 25.08
N PRO A 44 2.91 20.53 24.75
CA PRO A 44 3.93 20.67 23.71
C PRO A 44 5.18 19.82 24.00
N GLY A 45 5.78 19.26 22.95
CA GLY A 45 7.01 18.46 23.02
C GLY A 45 6.99 17.24 22.11
N CYS A 46 5.82 16.61 21.92
CA CYS A 46 5.66 15.45 21.02
C CYS A 46 5.92 15.80 19.56
N GLU A 47 5.74 17.05 19.16
CA GLU A 47 6.00 17.54 17.79
C GLU A 47 7.49 17.43 17.40
N LYS A 48 8.40 17.41 18.36
CA LYS A 48 9.84 17.32 18.11
C LYS A 48 10.27 15.96 17.58
N THR A 49 9.47 14.95 17.85
CA THR A 49 9.69 13.55 17.44
C THR A 49 8.58 13.01 16.56
N ASN A 50 7.64 13.86 16.13
CA ASN A 50 6.45 13.47 15.37
C ASN A 50 5.64 12.36 16.07
N SER A 51 5.50 12.45 17.40
CA SER A 51 4.82 11.44 18.22
C SER A 51 3.54 11.94 18.90
N CYS A 52 2.94 13.02 18.39
CA CYS A 52 1.65 13.51 18.88
C CYS A 52 0.50 12.65 18.35
N PHE A 53 0.54 12.30 17.07
CA PHE A 53 -0.26 11.26 16.44
C PHE A 53 0.68 10.09 16.08
N GLU A 54 0.28 8.88 16.41
CA GLU A 54 1.08 7.67 16.19
C GLU A 54 0.30 6.63 15.37
N PRO A 55 0.77 6.30 14.16
CA PRO A 55 1.92 6.87 13.46
C PRO A 55 1.67 8.32 13.01
N TYR A 56 2.75 9.09 12.82
CA TYR A 56 2.67 10.45 12.26
C TYR A 56 2.22 10.46 10.80
N GLU A 57 2.74 9.50 10.03
CA GLU A 57 2.37 9.27 8.64
C GLU A 57 1.70 7.91 8.50
N THR A 58 0.55 7.90 7.84
CA THR A 58 -0.27 6.72 7.58
C THR A 58 -0.44 6.58 6.08
N ILE A 59 -0.23 5.38 5.56
CA ILE A 59 -0.40 5.06 4.14
C ILE A 59 -1.58 4.12 4.00
N ILE A 60 -2.52 4.47 3.13
CA ILE A 60 -3.68 3.66 2.75
C ILE A 60 -3.90 3.71 1.25
N ASP A 61 -4.73 2.82 0.73
CA ASP A 61 -5.18 2.81 -0.66
C ASP A 61 -6.48 3.62 -0.83
N VAL A 62 -6.80 4.04 -2.04
CA VAL A 62 -8.07 4.70 -2.36
C VAL A 62 -9.23 3.81 -1.93
N GLY A 63 -10.22 4.38 -1.24
CA GLY A 63 -11.33 3.66 -0.60
C GLY A 63 -11.02 3.18 0.82
N GLY A 64 -9.79 3.33 1.28
CA GLY A 64 -9.36 2.96 2.64
C GLY A 64 -9.89 3.90 3.72
N GLU A 65 -9.99 3.38 4.92
CA GLU A 65 -10.47 4.08 6.12
C GLU A 65 -9.35 4.24 7.14
N VAL A 66 -9.17 5.45 7.67
CA VAL A 66 -8.34 5.71 8.84
C VAL A 66 -9.24 5.94 10.05
N THR A 67 -8.92 5.27 11.15
CA THR A 67 -9.57 5.48 12.46
C THR A 67 -8.61 6.12 13.44
N TRP A 68 -8.95 7.28 13.96
CA TRP A 68 -8.21 7.95 15.03
C TRP A 68 -8.80 7.60 16.40
N HIS A 69 -7.93 7.26 17.33
CA HIS A 69 -8.27 6.94 18.72
C HIS A 69 -7.67 8.00 19.65
N ASN A 70 -8.48 8.59 20.48
CA ASN A 70 -7.96 9.49 21.51
C ASN A 70 -7.56 8.68 22.76
N ASP A 71 -6.28 8.33 22.86
CA ASP A 71 -5.70 7.63 24.01
C ASP A 71 -5.21 8.61 25.10
N ASP A 72 -5.24 9.93 24.83
CA ASP A 72 -4.89 10.95 25.80
C ASP A 72 -6.03 11.20 26.80
N THR A 73 -5.70 11.85 27.90
CA THR A 73 -6.66 12.28 28.94
C THR A 73 -7.35 13.62 28.64
N ALA A 74 -6.84 14.36 27.65
CA ALA A 74 -7.43 15.58 27.15
C ALA A 74 -8.31 15.33 25.92
N ALA A 75 -9.17 16.29 25.57
CA ALA A 75 -9.91 16.26 24.32
C ALA A 75 -9.08 16.86 23.18
N HIS A 76 -9.21 16.28 21.98
CA HIS A 76 -8.49 16.68 20.77
C HIS A 76 -9.46 16.86 19.60
N THR A 77 -8.99 17.40 18.49
CA THR A 77 -9.67 17.30 17.19
C THR A 77 -8.76 16.60 16.19
N VAL A 78 -9.35 16.03 15.15
CA VAL A 78 -8.68 15.55 13.96
C VAL A 78 -9.28 16.31 12.79
N THR A 79 -8.60 17.37 12.36
CA THR A 79 -9.11 18.33 11.41
C THR A 79 -8.19 18.40 10.21
N SER A 80 -8.71 18.17 9.00
CA SER A 80 -7.92 18.24 7.77
C SER A 80 -7.49 19.67 7.44
N GLY A 81 -6.29 19.79 6.84
CA GLY A 81 -5.69 21.04 6.44
C GLY A 81 -4.27 21.23 6.98
N ASP A 82 -3.72 22.43 6.81
CA ASP A 82 -2.38 22.80 7.23
C ASP A 82 -2.42 23.97 8.22
N ILE A 83 -2.12 23.70 9.49
CA ILE A 83 -2.14 24.72 10.55
C ILE A 83 -1.13 25.87 10.30
N LYS A 84 -0.04 25.59 9.57
CA LYS A 84 0.99 26.56 9.20
C LYS A 84 0.70 27.26 7.87
N GLY A 85 -0.31 26.79 7.14
CA GLY A 85 -0.76 27.32 5.86
C GLY A 85 -2.11 28.02 5.97
N GLU A 86 -3.09 27.53 5.22
CA GLU A 86 -4.43 28.13 5.12
C GLU A 86 -5.40 27.69 6.24
N GLY A 87 -4.97 26.79 7.13
CA GLY A 87 -5.80 26.22 8.19
C GLY A 87 -6.65 25.05 7.71
N PRO A 88 -7.86 24.84 8.29
CA PRO A 88 -8.76 23.77 7.90
C PRO A 88 -9.18 23.87 6.43
N ASP A 89 -9.17 22.74 5.70
CA ASP A 89 -9.58 22.66 4.28
C ASP A 89 -11.00 22.12 4.09
N GLY A 90 -11.64 21.65 5.17
CA GLY A 90 -13.02 21.18 5.16
C GLY A 90 -13.24 19.77 4.60
N ILE A 91 -12.17 18.99 4.36
CA ILE A 91 -12.31 17.61 3.88
C ILE A 91 -12.85 16.72 4.98
N PHE A 92 -12.31 16.81 6.20
CA PHE A 92 -12.85 16.14 7.39
C PHE A 92 -12.59 16.91 8.66
N ASP A 93 -13.45 16.69 9.66
CA ASP A 93 -13.31 17.24 11.01
C ASP A 93 -14.04 16.34 12.01
N SER A 94 -13.33 15.87 13.02
CA SER A 94 -13.92 15.04 14.09
C SER A 94 -14.77 15.83 15.07
N SER A 95 -14.76 17.15 15.03
CA SER A 95 -15.13 17.98 16.16
C SER A 95 -14.33 17.59 17.41
N LEU A 96 -14.77 17.97 18.61
CA LEU A 96 -14.04 17.68 19.84
C LEU A 96 -14.19 16.21 20.23
N LEU A 97 -13.09 15.47 20.15
CA LEU A 97 -12.98 14.05 20.45
C LEU A 97 -12.47 13.86 21.89
N GLY A 98 -13.34 13.47 22.81
CA GLY A 98 -13.00 13.23 24.20
C GLY A 98 -12.13 11.97 24.41
N PRO A 99 -11.55 11.78 25.61
CA PRO A 99 -10.77 10.59 25.95
C PRO A 99 -11.48 9.27 25.67
N GLY A 100 -10.79 8.32 25.07
CA GLY A 100 -11.30 7.00 24.70
C GLY A 100 -12.33 7.00 23.56
N LYS A 101 -12.53 8.13 22.87
CA LYS A 101 -13.39 8.22 21.69
C LYS A 101 -12.59 8.03 20.41
N THR A 102 -13.32 7.66 19.37
CA THR A 102 -12.77 7.42 18.02
C THR A 102 -13.47 8.27 16.97
N PHE A 103 -12.77 8.55 15.90
CA PHE A 103 -13.28 9.16 14.67
C PHE A 103 -12.73 8.39 13.49
N SER A 104 -13.54 8.17 12.46
CA SER A 104 -13.10 7.52 11.22
C SER A 104 -13.43 8.36 10.01
N HIS A 105 -12.56 8.29 8.98
CA HIS A 105 -12.79 8.91 7.68
C HIS A 105 -12.33 7.97 6.57
N THR A 106 -13.14 7.84 5.51
CA THR A 106 -12.82 7.06 4.30
C THR A 106 -12.31 7.99 3.22
N PHE A 107 -11.16 7.68 2.65
CA PHE A 107 -10.51 8.49 1.61
C PHE A 107 -10.82 7.93 0.23
N THR A 108 -11.53 8.71 -0.59
CA THR A 108 -12.00 8.30 -1.92
C THR A 108 -11.11 8.78 -3.07
N GLU A 109 -10.09 9.57 -2.78
CA GLU A 109 -9.19 10.15 -3.78
C GLU A 109 -7.74 9.95 -3.34
N ALA A 110 -6.86 9.66 -4.32
CA ALA A 110 -5.43 9.59 -4.07
C ALA A 110 -4.85 10.98 -3.78
N GLY A 111 -3.90 11.06 -2.85
CA GLY A 111 -3.28 12.32 -2.47
C GLY A 111 -2.62 12.29 -1.11
N THR A 112 -2.11 13.44 -0.69
CA THR A 112 -1.54 13.63 0.63
C THR A 112 -2.40 14.59 1.42
N PHE A 113 -2.96 14.11 2.52
CA PHE A 113 -3.88 14.84 3.38
C PHE A 113 -3.18 15.13 4.70
N LYS A 114 -2.86 16.40 4.93
CA LYS A 114 -2.37 16.86 6.22
C LYS A 114 -3.55 17.02 7.16
N TYR A 115 -3.31 16.83 8.45
CA TYR A 115 -4.31 17.08 9.48
C TYR A 115 -3.62 17.53 10.78
N PHE A 116 -4.40 18.16 11.65
CA PHE A 116 -3.89 18.72 12.90
C PHE A 116 -4.99 18.75 13.98
N CYS A 117 -4.59 19.05 15.20
CA CYS A 117 -5.52 19.31 16.29
C CYS A 117 -5.74 20.83 16.45
N MET A 118 -6.98 21.29 16.32
CA MET A 118 -7.32 22.73 16.44
C MET A 118 -7.07 23.29 17.83
N VAL A 119 -7.21 22.48 18.87
CA VAL A 119 -7.03 22.89 20.27
C VAL A 119 -5.58 22.71 20.77
N HIS A 120 -4.77 21.95 20.05
CA HIS A 120 -3.35 21.71 20.32
C HIS A 120 -2.55 21.82 19.02
N PRO A 121 -2.29 23.05 18.53
CA PRO A 121 -1.84 23.29 17.13
C PRO A 121 -0.43 22.80 16.82
N TRP A 122 0.30 22.24 17.79
CA TRP A 122 1.56 21.56 17.58
C TRP A 122 1.38 20.11 17.13
N MET A 123 0.17 19.54 17.29
CA MET A 123 -0.13 18.16 16.87
C MET A 123 -0.50 18.14 15.40
N GLU A 124 0.35 17.58 14.60
CA GLU A 124 0.19 17.42 13.15
C GLU A 124 0.36 15.94 12.75
N GLY A 125 -0.26 15.53 11.64
CA GLY A 125 -0.09 14.21 11.04
C GLY A 125 -0.40 14.24 9.54
N ILE A 126 -0.13 13.14 8.87
CA ILE A 126 -0.28 12.99 7.41
C ILE A 126 -0.95 11.65 7.08
N VAL A 127 -1.90 11.67 6.17
CA VAL A 127 -2.40 10.47 5.49
C VAL A 127 -2.00 10.55 4.02
N THR A 128 -1.28 9.55 3.53
CA THR A 128 -0.94 9.37 2.13
C THR A 128 -1.84 8.30 1.55
N VAL A 129 -2.69 8.68 0.60
CA VAL A 129 -3.61 7.79 -0.10
C VAL A 129 -3.03 7.45 -1.46
N GLN A 130 -2.72 6.18 -1.66
CA GLN A 130 -2.16 5.67 -2.91
C GLN A 130 -3.28 5.28 -3.86
N ALA A 131 -3.10 5.57 -5.16
CA ALA A 131 -3.96 4.99 -6.18
C ALA A 131 -3.71 3.48 -6.24
N GLU A 132 -4.77 2.70 -6.45
CA GLU A 132 -4.61 1.28 -6.80
C GLU A 132 -3.71 1.20 -8.03
N MET A 133 -2.59 0.50 -7.89
CA MET A 133 -1.78 0.16 -9.04
C MET A 133 -2.55 -0.92 -9.82
N MET A 134 -3.28 -0.50 -10.84
CA MET A 134 -3.79 -1.44 -11.83
C MET A 134 -2.57 -2.10 -12.45
N GLU A 135 -2.33 -3.38 -12.11
CA GLU A 135 -1.45 -4.20 -12.93
C GLU A 135 -2.06 -4.19 -14.33
N GLU A 136 -1.42 -3.49 -15.26
CA GLU A 136 -1.64 -3.77 -16.67
C GLU A 136 -1.17 -5.22 -16.85
N GLU A 137 -2.12 -6.17 -16.85
CA GLU A 137 -1.89 -7.47 -17.41
C GLU A 137 -1.47 -7.19 -18.88
N GLU A 138 -0.16 -7.14 -19.09
CA GLU A 138 0.36 -7.38 -20.44
C GLU A 138 -0.12 -8.78 -20.80
N THR A 139 -1.31 -8.85 -21.40
CA THR A 139 -1.71 -9.97 -22.20
C THR A 139 -0.75 -10.01 -23.38
N TYR A 140 0.41 -10.58 -23.11
CA TYR A 140 1.33 -10.98 -24.16
C TYR A 140 0.61 -12.05 -24.97
N LEU A 141 -0.16 -11.58 -25.97
CA LEU A 141 -0.76 -12.40 -26.99
C LEU A 141 0.36 -13.13 -27.73
N HIS A 142 0.71 -14.31 -27.19
CA HIS A 142 1.51 -15.30 -27.90
C HIS A 142 0.64 -15.90 -29.02
N GLY A 143 0.36 -15.09 -30.02
CA GLY A 143 -0.37 -15.44 -31.25
C GLY A 143 0.45 -15.17 -32.47
N MET A 144 1.68 -15.68 -32.51
CA MET A 144 2.40 -15.79 -33.77
C MET A 144 2.29 -17.23 -34.25
N SER A 145 1.21 -17.51 -34.96
CA SER A 145 1.14 -18.58 -35.91
C SER A 145 2.20 -18.33 -36.99
N SER A 146 3.27 -19.08 -36.92
CA SER A 146 4.24 -19.19 -38.00
C SER A 146 3.67 -20.12 -39.09
N ASP A 147 2.96 -19.58 -40.03
CA ASP A 147 2.77 -20.23 -41.33
C ASP A 147 2.96 -19.20 -42.44
N SER A 148 4.18 -19.14 -42.90
CA SER A 148 4.55 -18.49 -44.15
C SER A 148 5.56 -19.37 -44.88
N THR A 149 5.07 -20.39 -45.57
CA THR A 149 5.80 -21.08 -46.59
C THR A 149 5.97 -20.13 -47.76
N VAL A 150 7.18 -19.58 -47.93
CA VAL A 150 7.56 -18.85 -49.11
C VAL A 150 7.99 -19.88 -50.14
N GLU A 151 7.16 -20.12 -51.17
CA GLU A 151 7.56 -20.79 -52.41
C GLU A 151 8.43 -19.83 -53.25
N VAL A 152 9.70 -20.20 -53.39
CA VAL A 152 10.59 -19.53 -54.36
C VAL A 152 10.42 -20.22 -55.70
N VAL A 153 9.75 -19.56 -56.63
CA VAL A 153 9.74 -19.95 -58.05
C VAL A 153 10.94 -19.26 -58.70
N ILE A 154 11.87 -20.08 -59.22
CA ILE A 154 12.98 -19.65 -60.10
C ILE A 154 12.59 -19.96 -61.51
N GLU A 155 12.47 -18.94 -62.37
CA GLU A 155 12.60 -18.99 -63.81
C GLU A 155 13.99 -18.56 -64.19
#